data_7f023dc5e63d657c7bbb20e299f1ba6f
#
_entry.id   7f023dc5e63d657c7bbb20e299f1ba6f
#
_cell.length_a   1.000
_cell.length_b   1.000
_cell.length_c   1.000
_cell.angle_alpha   90.00
_cell.angle_beta   90.00
_cell.angle_gamma   90.00
#
_symmetry.space_group_name_H-M   'P 1'
#
loop_
_entity.id
_entity.type
_entity.pdbx_description
1 polymer ?
#
loop_
_entity_poly.entity_id
_entity_poly.type
_entity_poly.pdbx_seq_one_letter_code
_entity_poly.pdbx_strand_id
1 'polypeptide(L)'
;MTLLQNFLKSKKVQQTLTTKPGEEGFSLVELVVVIAVLAILSAVAIPAFVGVQANARASAVKNGLANGVKECVIRASDDQSVTHTAVNSFPGNYTGYSVGQASGQGDTCYAATATASNAGDSSFTIVLDPQTGAVTKTCGTASAPGCSASGTW
;
A
#
# COMPACT_ATOMS: atom_id res chain seq x y z
N MET A 1 56.51 6.03 33.33
CA MET A 1 55.85 7.25 32.82
C MET A 1 56.15 7.38 31.37
N THR A 2 55.35 7.29 30.62
CA THR A 2 54.86 6.40 29.57
C THR A 2 54.94 7.13 28.25
N LEU A 3 55.38 6.43 27.22
CA LEU A 3 55.45 6.84 25.80
C LEU A 3 54.15 7.56 25.34
N LEU A 4 53.04 7.21 25.94
CA LEU A 4 51.73 7.83 25.65
C LEU A 4 51.65 9.31 26.06
N GLN A 5 52.24 9.71 27.19
CA GLN A 5 52.25 11.10 27.63
C GLN A 5 53.14 11.99 26.77
N ASN A 6 54.23 11.43 26.25
CA ASN A 6 55.11 12.17 25.35
C ASN A 6 54.48 12.31 23.95
N PHE A 7 53.69 11.34 23.50
CA PHE A 7 52.96 11.39 22.25
C PHE A 7 51.86 12.45 22.28
N LEU A 8 51.12 12.53 23.38
CA LEU A 8 50.03 13.53 23.57
C LEU A 8 50.58 14.96 23.77
N LYS A 9 51.82 15.12 24.19
CA LYS A 9 52.52 16.44 24.34
C LYS A 9 53.18 16.92 23.03
N SER A 10 53.19 16.09 21.96
CA SER A 10 53.79 16.53 20.71
C SER A 10 53.00 17.68 20.10
N LYS A 11 53.65 18.78 19.71
CA LYS A 11 53.02 19.97 19.11
C LYS A 11 52.14 19.61 17.90
N LYS A 12 52.49 18.57 17.13
CA LYS A 12 51.69 18.08 16.00
C LYS A 12 50.38 17.47 16.41
N VAL A 13 50.31 16.68 17.47
CA VAL A 13 49.09 16.05 17.97
C VAL A 13 48.17 17.10 18.59
N GLN A 14 48.71 18.04 19.36
CA GLN A 14 47.90 19.15 19.89
C GLN A 14 47.35 20.05 18.79
N GLN A 15 48.13 20.30 17.73
CA GLN A 15 47.66 21.13 16.61
C GLN A 15 46.54 20.41 15.82
N THR A 16 46.59 19.09 15.67
CA THR A 16 45.54 18.31 15.02
C THR A 16 44.28 18.21 15.86
N LEU A 17 44.39 18.24 17.19
CA LEU A 17 43.25 18.21 18.11
C LEU A 17 42.60 19.60 18.33
N THR A 18 43.32 20.67 18.07
CA THR A 18 42.80 22.03 18.18
C THR A 18 42.36 22.68 16.86
N THR A 19 42.80 22.15 15.72
CA THR A 19 42.30 22.53 14.42
C THR A 19 41.06 21.73 14.10
N LYS A 20 39.91 22.26 14.42
CA LYS A 20 38.64 21.75 13.88
C LYS A 20 38.64 22.02 12.39
N PRO A 21 38.52 21.01 11.49
CA PRO A 21 38.38 21.26 10.06
C PRO A 21 37.03 21.95 9.85
N GLY A 22 37.08 23.21 9.44
CA GLY A 22 35.97 23.92 8.80
C GLY A 22 34.59 23.75 9.46
N GLU A 23 34.41 24.12 10.72
CA GLU A 23 33.10 24.43 11.23
C GLU A 23 32.63 25.79 10.66
N GLU A 24 32.25 25.77 9.39
CA GLU A 24 31.23 26.72 8.95
C GLU A 24 29.92 26.15 9.54
N GLY A 25 29.59 26.58 10.75
CA GLY A 25 28.34 26.22 11.39
C GLY A 25 27.18 26.70 10.53
N PHE A 26 26.20 25.79 10.29
CA PHE A 26 24.95 26.18 9.64
C PHE A 26 24.38 27.45 10.28
N SER A 27 24.07 28.43 9.48
CA SER A 27 23.41 29.65 9.95
C SER A 27 22.01 29.28 10.47
N LEU A 28 21.62 29.83 11.62
CA LEU A 28 20.27 29.64 12.17
C LEU A 28 19.19 30.01 11.15
N VAL A 29 19.45 31.08 10.35
CA VAL A 29 18.54 31.51 9.29
C VAL A 29 18.40 30.47 8.18
N GLU A 30 19.49 29.83 7.79
CA GLU A 30 19.49 28.77 6.77
C GLU A 30 18.64 27.57 7.21
N LEU A 31 18.75 27.18 8.47
CA LEU A 31 17.94 26.09 9.04
C LEU A 31 16.46 26.48 9.10
N VAL A 32 16.13 27.71 9.51
CA VAL A 32 14.75 28.19 9.60
C VAL A 32 14.10 28.28 8.20
N VAL A 33 14.83 28.73 7.20
CA VAL A 33 14.31 28.77 5.81
C VAL A 33 14.03 27.37 5.29
N VAL A 34 14.91 26.40 5.54
CA VAL A 34 14.70 25.00 5.10
C VAL A 34 13.46 24.41 5.72
N ILE A 35 13.27 24.52 7.05
CA ILE A 35 12.07 23.97 7.70
C ILE A 35 10.79 24.69 7.25
N ALA A 36 10.83 26.00 6.98
CA ALA A 36 9.68 26.73 6.46
C ALA A 36 9.27 26.22 5.06
N VAL A 37 10.24 26.01 4.16
CA VAL A 37 9.97 25.45 2.82
C VAL A 37 9.45 24.02 2.92
N LEU A 38 10.04 23.17 3.76
CA LEU A 38 9.57 21.81 3.98
C LEU A 38 8.14 21.77 4.53
N ALA A 39 7.76 22.68 5.42
CA ALA A 39 6.40 22.77 5.95
C ALA A 39 5.38 23.07 4.83
N ILE A 40 5.68 24.02 3.94
CA ILE A 40 4.82 24.38 2.82
C ILE A 40 4.68 23.20 1.84
N LEU A 41 5.79 22.56 1.47
CA LEU A 41 5.78 21.42 0.56
C LEU A 41 4.99 20.24 1.14
N SER A 42 5.16 19.97 2.44
CA SER A 42 4.45 18.89 3.13
C SER A 42 2.93 19.13 3.17
N ALA A 43 2.49 20.39 3.37
CA ALA A 43 1.07 20.72 3.42
C ALA A 43 0.33 20.39 2.11
N VAL A 44 1.00 20.46 0.97
CA VAL A 44 0.44 20.13 -0.35
C VAL A 44 0.62 18.65 -0.69
N ALA A 45 1.77 18.06 -0.37
CA ALA A 45 2.12 16.70 -0.78
C ALA A 45 1.32 15.62 -0.02
N ILE A 46 1.08 15.79 1.29
CA ILE A 46 0.43 14.77 2.11
C ILE A 46 -1.01 14.46 1.64
N PRO A 47 -1.91 15.43 1.41
CA PRO A 47 -3.27 15.13 0.94
C PRO A 47 -3.29 14.43 -0.41
N ALA A 48 -2.43 14.83 -1.34
CA ALA A 48 -2.32 14.20 -2.66
C ALA A 48 -1.87 12.74 -2.57
N PHE A 49 -0.94 12.42 -1.67
CA PHE A 49 -0.40 11.08 -1.49
C PHE A 49 -1.43 10.11 -0.92
N VAL A 50 -2.29 10.54 -0.01
CA VAL A 50 -3.37 9.70 0.57
C VAL A 50 -4.34 9.23 -0.51
N GLY A 51 -4.74 10.10 -1.44
CA GLY A 51 -5.62 9.74 -2.55
C GLY A 51 -4.99 8.71 -3.50
N VAL A 52 -3.71 8.84 -3.81
CA VAL A 52 -2.98 7.87 -4.64
C VAL A 52 -2.90 6.51 -3.97
N GLN A 53 -2.64 6.46 -2.65
CA GLN A 53 -2.62 5.21 -1.90
C GLN A 53 -3.96 4.48 -1.90
N ALA A 54 -5.08 5.19 -1.75
CA ALA A 54 -6.41 4.60 -1.81
C ALA A 54 -6.68 3.94 -3.17
N ASN A 55 -6.35 4.61 -4.26
CA ASN A 55 -6.47 4.05 -5.61
C ASN A 55 -5.55 2.85 -5.85
N ALA A 56 -4.33 2.88 -5.31
CA ALA A 56 -3.38 1.76 -5.42
C ALA A 56 -3.90 0.52 -4.69
N ARG A 57 -4.41 0.67 -3.46
CA ARG A 57 -5.03 -0.42 -2.68
C ARG A 57 -6.24 -0.99 -3.42
N ALA A 58 -7.13 -0.13 -3.92
CA ALA A 58 -8.30 -0.54 -4.70
C ALA A 58 -7.90 -1.34 -5.95
N SER A 59 -6.87 -0.90 -6.68
CA SER A 59 -6.37 -1.61 -7.86
C SER A 59 -5.77 -2.97 -7.53
N ALA A 60 -5.00 -3.06 -6.44
CA ALA A 60 -4.39 -4.31 -6.00
C ALA A 60 -5.45 -5.36 -5.64
N VAL A 61 -6.46 -4.99 -4.86
CA VAL A 61 -7.50 -5.93 -4.43
C VAL A 61 -8.41 -6.34 -5.60
N LYS A 62 -8.75 -5.43 -6.51
CA LYS A 62 -9.52 -5.75 -7.72
C LYS A 62 -8.80 -6.77 -8.61
N ASN A 63 -7.48 -6.63 -8.77
CA ASN A 63 -6.69 -7.61 -9.50
C ASN A 63 -6.69 -8.97 -8.79
N GLY A 64 -6.60 -9.00 -7.46
CA GLY A 64 -6.72 -10.22 -6.68
C GLY A 64 -8.07 -10.92 -6.86
N LEU A 65 -9.17 -10.18 -6.79
CA LEU A 65 -10.52 -10.71 -7.05
C LEU A 65 -10.64 -11.29 -8.47
N ALA A 66 -10.15 -10.58 -9.48
CA ALA A 66 -10.18 -11.03 -10.86
C ALA A 66 -9.34 -12.31 -11.08
N ASN A 67 -8.17 -12.40 -10.45
CA ASN A 67 -7.30 -13.58 -10.52
C ASN A 67 -7.92 -14.78 -9.81
N GLY A 68 -8.56 -14.58 -8.65
CA GLY A 68 -9.28 -15.64 -7.96
C GLY A 68 -10.40 -16.26 -8.78
N VAL A 69 -11.22 -15.41 -9.44
CA VAL A 69 -12.27 -15.91 -10.34
C VAL A 69 -11.68 -16.63 -11.56
N LYS A 70 -10.56 -16.17 -12.12
CA LYS A 70 -9.88 -16.90 -13.23
C LYS A 70 -9.36 -18.25 -12.77
N GLU A 71 -8.75 -18.35 -11.59
CA GLU A 71 -8.32 -19.63 -11.03
C GLU A 71 -9.53 -20.56 -10.81
N CYS A 72 -10.66 -20.03 -10.35
CA CYS A 72 -11.90 -20.76 -10.20
C CYS A 72 -12.34 -21.44 -11.50
N VAL A 73 -12.31 -20.72 -12.62
CA VAL A 73 -12.65 -21.24 -13.95
C VAL A 73 -11.70 -22.37 -14.37
N ILE A 74 -10.40 -22.21 -14.12
CA ILE A 74 -9.40 -23.24 -14.42
C ILE A 74 -9.69 -24.49 -13.59
N ARG A 75 -9.90 -24.34 -12.27
CA ARG A 75 -10.23 -25.47 -11.38
C ARG A 75 -11.50 -26.20 -11.81
N ALA A 76 -12.53 -25.45 -12.21
CA ALA A 76 -13.76 -26.04 -12.74
C ALA A 76 -13.53 -26.85 -14.02
N SER A 77 -12.61 -26.41 -14.88
CA SER A 77 -12.25 -27.14 -16.11
C SER A 77 -11.47 -28.43 -15.83
N ASP A 78 -10.81 -28.50 -14.70
CA ASP A 78 -10.01 -29.65 -14.24
C ASP A 78 -10.78 -30.55 -13.25
N ASP A 79 -12.11 -30.42 -13.15
CA ASP A 79 -12.99 -31.15 -12.21
C ASP A 79 -12.55 -31.05 -10.74
N GLN A 80 -11.89 -29.91 -10.38
CA GLN A 80 -11.43 -29.64 -9.02
C GLN A 80 -12.50 -28.90 -8.19
N SER A 81 -12.27 -28.82 -6.88
CA SER A 81 -13.14 -28.07 -5.98
C SER A 81 -13.23 -26.59 -6.38
N VAL A 82 -14.46 -26.09 -6.48
CA VAL A 82 -14.82 -24.71 -6.84
C VAL A 82 -15.30 -23.89 -5.63
N THR A 83 -14.89 -24.27 -4.42
CA THR A 83 -15.17 -23.49 -3.20
C THR A 83 -14.28 -22.28 -3.10
N HIS A 84 -14.72 -21.24 -2.39
CA HIS A 84 -13.93 -20.03 -2.18
C HIS A 84 -12.58 -20.34 -1.52
N THR A 85 -12.56 -21.22 -0.53
CA THR A 85 -11.36 -21.61 0.21
C THR A 85 -10.37 -22.45 -0.59
N ALA A 86 -10.80 -23.07 -1.70
CA ALA A 86 -9.94 -23.87 -2.55
C ALA A 86 -9.08 -23.02 -3.49
N VAL A 87 -9.45 -21.75 -3.71
CA VAL A 87 -8.74 -20.82 -4.61
C VAL A 87 -7.67 -20.04 -3.84
N ASN A 88 -6.41 -20.23 -4.24
CA ASN A 88 -5.27 -19.59 -3.58
C ASN A 88 -5.08 -18.12 -4.01
N SER A 89 -5.60 -17.72 -5.17
CA SER A 89 -5.51 -16.35 -5.67
C SER A 89 -6.47 -15.38 -4.99
N PHE A 90 -7.43 -15.87 -4.19
CA PHE A 90 -8.17 -15.01 -3.28
C PHE A 90 -7.33 -14.77 -2.03
N PRO A 91 -6.71 -13.63 -1.87
CA PRO A 91 -5.96 -13.35 -0.66
C PRO A 91 -6.93 -13.11 0.50
N GLY A 92 -6.64 -13.70 1.64
CA GLY A 92 -7.45 -13.49 2.84
C GLY A 92 -7.51 -12.03 3.28
N ASN A 93 -6.38 -11.33 3.18
CA ASN A 93 -6.28 -9.91 3.56
C ASN A 93 -5.33 -9.16 2.64
N TYR A 94 -5.78 -8.02 2.13
CA TYR A 94 -4.95 -6.97 1.55
C TYR A 94 -4.85 -5.79 2.51
N THR A 95 -3.84 -4.95 2.35
CA THR A 95 -3.73 -3.71 3.15
C THR A 95 -5.00 -2.87 3.00
N GLY A 96 -5.83 -2.84 4.03
CA GLY A 96 -7.09 -2.11 4.06
C GLY A 96 -8.31 -2.86 3.51
N TYR A 97 -8.20 -4.15 3.16
CA TYR A 97 -9.31 -4.99 2.70
C TYR A 97 -9.26 -6.39 3.30
N SER A 98 -10.43 -6.93 3.61
CA SER A 98 -10.65 -8.34 3.93
C SER A 98 -11.40 -9.00 2.78
N VAL A 99 -10.84 -10.06 2.19
CA VAL A 99 -11.47 -10.78 1.07
C VAL A 99 -12.14 -12.04 1.58
N GLY A 100 -13.37 -12.24 1.17
CA GLY A 100 -14.19 -13.37 1.54
C GLY A 100 -15.25 -13.70 0.50
N GLN A 101 -16.09 -14.67 0.84
CA GLN A 101 -17.24 -15.06 0.00
C GLN A 101 -18.19 -13.87 -0.22
N ALA A 102 -18.79 -13.79 -1.39
CA ALA A 102 -19.85 -12.82 -1.65
C ALA A 102 -21.15 -13.29 -0.98
N SER A 103 -21.83 -12.39 -0.27
CA SER A 103 -23.08 -12.68 0.41
C SER A 103 -24.15 -13.21 -0.56
N GLY A 104 -24.84 -14.28 -0.16
CA GLY A 104 -25.94 -14.86 -0.94
C GLY A 104 -25.53 -15.79 -2.09
N GLN A 105 -24.23 -16.01 -2.31
CA GLN A 105 -23.72 -16.86 -3.41
C GLN A 105 -23.32 -18.29 -2.97
N GLY A 106 -23.40 -18.60 -1.67
CA GLY A 106 -22.93 -19.86 -1.13
C GLY A 106 -21.40 -19.98 -1.13
N ASP A 107 -20.88 -21.18 -0.78
CA ASP A 107 -19.44 -21.46 -0.80
C ASP A 107 -18.98 -21.78 -2.23
N THR A 108 -18.76 -20.72 -3.00
CA THR A 108 -18.29 -20.84 -4.38
C THR A 108 -17.15 -19.87 -4.65
N CYS A 109 -16.24 -20.24 -5.53
CA CYS A 109 -15.18 -19.36 -6.01
C CYS A 109 -15.59 -18.46 -7.20
N TYR A 110 -16.80 -18.64 -7.74
CA TYR A 110 -17.31 -17.77 -8.79
C TYR A 110 -17.70 -16.38 -8.31
N ALA A 111 -17.77 -16.19 -6.99
CA ALA A 111 -18.10 -14.90 -6.40
C ALA A 111 -17.23 -14.59 -5.18
N ALA A 112 -16.74 -13.37 -5.10
CA ALA A 112 -15.95 -12.90 -3.96
C ALA A 112 -16.19 -11.42 -3.67
N THR A 113 -16.08 -11.04 -2.42
CA THR A 113 -16.18 -9.66 -1.97
C THR A 113 -14.93 -9.27 -1.19
N ALA A 114 -14.36 -8.12 -1.54
CA ALA A 114 -13.35 -7.45 -0.76
C ALA A 114 -14.00 -6.33 0.05
N THR A 115 -14.10 -6.51 1.36
CA THR A 115 -14.69 -5.54 2.29
C THR A 115 -13.63 -4.54 2.72
N ALA A 116 -13.91 -3.26 2.54
CA ALA A 116 -13.01 -2.18 2.96
C ALA A 116 -12.98 -2.05 4.48
N SER A 117 -11.78 -1.91 5.05
CA SER A 117 -11.55 -1.66 6.48
C SER A 117 -11.31 -0.18 6.78
N ASN A 118 -10.92 0.62 5.78
CA ASN A 118 -10.65 2.04 5.95
C ASN A 118 -11.88 2.88 5.59
N ALA A 119 -12.15 3.91 6.37
CA ALA A 119 -13.19 4.88 6.05
C ALA A 119 -12.85 5.60 4.72
N GLY A 120 -13.85 5.71 3.84
CA GLY A 120 -13.71 6.33 2.52
C GLY A 120 -13.27 5.40 1.40
N ASP A 121 -12.78 4.20 1.69
CA ASP A 121 -12.56 3.16 0.67
C ASP A 121 -13.89 2.45 0.34
N SER A 122 -14.08 2.01 -0.91
CA SER A 122 -15.24 1.19 -1.31
C SER A 122 -14.95 -0.28 -1.20
N SER A 123 -15.94 -1.08 -0.83
CA SER A 123 -15.89 -2.53 -0.99
C SER A 123 -16.12 -2.92 -2.45
N PHE A 124 -15.54 -4.03 -2.89
CA PHE A 124 -15.61 -4.52 -4.27
C PHE A 124 -16.16 -5.93 -4.30
N THR A 125 -17.12 -6.19 -5.18
CA THR A 125 -17.65 -7.53 -5.39
C THR A 125 -17.50 -7.92 -6.86
N ILE A 126 -17.10 -9.15 -7.09
CA ILE A 126 -17.08 -9.80 -8.42
C ILE A 126 -17.96 -11.05 -8.36
N VAL A 127 -18.76 -11.22 -9.39
CA VAL A 127 -19.58 -12.45 -9.57
C VAL A 127 -19.43 -12.88 -11.02
N LEU A 128 -19.06 -14.12 -11.22
CA LEU A 128 -19.04 -14.79 -12.51
C LEU A 128 -20.23 -15.76 -12.55
N ASP A 129 -21.07 -15.65 -13.55
CA ASP A 129 -22.08 -16.67 -13.86
C ASP A 129 -21.40 -17.83 -14.61
N PRO A 130 -21.31 -19.03 -14.01
CA PRO A 130 -20.62 -20.16 -14.65
C PRO A 130 -21.35 -20.74 -15.87
N GLN A 131 -22.62 -20.40 -16.08
CA GLN A 131 -23.41 -20.90 -17.20
C GLN A 131 -23.28 -19.99 -18.44
N THR A 132 -23.28 -18.69 -18.21
CA THR A 132 -23.23 -17.69 -19.28
C THR A 132 -21.83 -17.12 -19.51
N GLY A 133 -20.92 -17.26 -18.53
CA GLY A 133 -19.62 -16.60 -18.51
C GLY A 133 -19.69 -15.11 -18.21
N ALA A 134 -20.86 -14.58 -17.89
CA ALA A 134 -21.04 -13.15 -17.62
C ALA A 134 -20.36 -12.76 -16.30
N VAL A 135 -19.56 -11.68 -16.32
CA VAL A 135 -18.89 -11.16 -15.13
C VAL A 135 -19.53 -9.85 -14.72
N THR A 136 -20.05 -9.82 -13.50
CA THR A 136 -20.58 -8.61 -12.86
C THR A 136 -19.58 -8.10 -11.83
N LYS A 137 -19.30 -6.80 -11.86
CA LYS A 137 -18.37 -6.12 -10.96
C LYS A 137 -19.06 -4.93 -10.33
N THR A 138 -19.19 -4.92 -9.02
CA THR A 138 -19.90 -3.87 -8.30
C THR A 138 -19.05 -3.27 -7.17
N CYS A 139 -19.33 -2.01 -6.88
CA CYS A 139 -18.76 -1.27 -5.76
C CYS A 139 -19.82 -1.06 -4.67
N GLY A 140 -19.41 -1.08 -3.42
CA GLY A 140 -20.27 -0.72 -2.29
C GLY A 140 -20.60 0.78 -2.24
N THR A 141 -19.66 1.63 -2.71
CA THR A 141 -19.84 3.09 -2.75
C THR A 141 -19.44 3.60 -4.12
N ALA A 142 -20.38 4.17 -4.86
CA ALA A 142 -20.11 4.78 -6.16
C ALA A 142 -19.18 6.01 -6.01
N SER A 143 -18.37 6.25 -7.02
CA SER A 143 -17.39 7.35 -7.06
C SER A 143 -16.29 7.33 -6.00
N ALA A 144 -16.24 6.32 -5.12
CA ALA A 144 -15.12 6.13 -4.21
C ALA A 144 -13.86 5.68 -4.98
N PRO A 145 -12.65 5.73 -4.37
CA PRO A 145 -11.42 5.30 -5.01
C PRO A 145 -11.55 3.92 -5.66
N GLY A 146 -11.28 3.85 -6.95
CA GLY A 146 -11.39 2.63 -7.75
C GLY A 146 -12.77 2.28 -8.28
N CYS A 147 -13.80 3.11 -8.04
CA CYS A 147 -15.16 2.92 -8.52
C CYS A 147 -15.55 3.96 -9.56
N SER A 148 -16.38 3.54 -10.54
CA SER A 148 -17.03 4.46 -11.44
C SER A 148 -18.25 5.13 -10.78
N ALA A 149 -18.77 6.20 -11.42
CA ALA A 149 -20.01 6.85 -10.96
C ALA A 149 -21.24 5.93 -11.01
N SER A 150 -21.21 4.89 -11.86
CA SER A 150 -22.26 3.88 -11.97
C SER A 150 -22.21 2.79 -10.89
N GLY A 151 -21.23 2.84 -9.96
CA GLY A 151 -21.05 1.82 -8.94
C GLY A 151 -20.46 0.51 -9.45
N THR A 152 -19.71 0.56 -10.55
CA THR A 152 -18.97 -0.58 -11.14
C THR A 152 -17.47 -0.35 -11.13
N TRP A 153 -16.66 -1.37 -11.41
CA TRP A 153 -15.20 -1.28 -11.49
C TRP A 153 -14.58 -2.16 -12.59
#